data_477b86b3b1461be744d138532d4c910a
#
_entry.id   477b86b3b1461be744d138532d4c910a
#
_cell.length_a   1.000
_cell.length_b   1.000
_cell.length_c   1.000
_cell.angle_alpha   90.00
_cell.angle_beta   90.00
_cell.angle_gamma   90.00
#
_symmetry.space_group_name_H-M   'P 1'
#
loop_
_entity.id
_entity.type
_entity.pdbx_description
1 polymer ?
#
loop_
_entity_poly.entity_id
_entity_poly.type
_entity_poly.pdbx_seq_one_letter_code
_entity_poly.pdbx_strand_id
1 'polypeptide(L)'
;ARMIPVFRSLAWPLLLIPSLSLIRGFFQGYNEMAPSAISQFIEQVARILYMLVMTYAIMVAGNHDYLNAVVHSTFAAFIGAVFGLGLLVVYFVRQKPRLDTLVAQSKQALNISVNEILVDVARQAIPFIIMDSTINIYYIVDQYTFNPMMKAFYLVSEDQLDRFYALFAGNANKLIMIIVS
;
A
#
# COMPACT_ATOMS: atom_id res chain seq x y z
N ALA A 1 -15.98 17.17 -9.69
CA ALA A 1 -16.88 16.83 -8.57
C ALA A 1 -17.11 15.32 -8.36
N ARG A 2 -17.07 14.46 -9.41
CA ARG A 2 -17.37 13.02 -9.32
C ARG A 2 -16.29 12.19 -8.60
N MET A 3 -15.05 12.67 -8.51
CA MET A 3 -13.93 11.93 -7.90
C MET A 3 -13.75 12.15 -6.39
N ILE A 4 -14.45 13.11 -5.78
CA ILE A 4 -14.34 13.43 -4.36
C ILE A 4 -14.63 12.22 -3.45
N PRO A 5 -15.68 11.40 -3.70
CA PRO A 5 -15.95 10.22 -2.86
C PRO A 5 -14.80 9.19 -2.89
N VAL A 6 -14.15 9.02 -4.05
CA VAL A 6 -13.02 8.11 -4.21
C VAL A 6 -11.82 8.57 -3.36
N PHE A 7 -11.49 9.87 -3.38
CA PHE A 7 -10.42 10.40 -2.53
C PHE A 7 -10.73 10.30 -1.04
N ARG A 8 -12.00 10.48 -0.64
CA ARG A 8 -12.42 10.28 0.75
C ARG A 8 -12.27 8.84 1.21
N SER A 9 -12.54 7.86 0.33
CA SER A 9 -12.36 6.45 0.68
C SER A 9 -10.90 6.06 0.88
N LEU A 10 -9.94 6.77 0.24
CA LEU A 10 -8.51 6.56 0.43
C LEU A 10 -7.98 7.11 1.77
N ALA A 11 -8.65 8.08 2.38
CA ALA A 11 -8.20 8.66 3.63
C ALA A 11 -8.19 7.64 4.79
N TRP A 12 -9.13 6.71 4.80
CA TRP A 12 -9.26 5.70 5.85
C TRP A 12 -8.09 4.71 5.90
N PRO A 13 -7.68 4.07 4.76
CA PRO A 13 -6.48 3.23 4.76
C PRO A 13 -5.22 3.97 5.18
N LEU A 14 -5.05 5.24 4.75
CA LEU A 14 -3.88 6.04 5.09
C LEU A 14 -3.68 6.21 6.60
N LEU A 15 -4.76 6.22 7.37
CA LEU A 15 -4.72 6.35 8.82
C LEU A 15 -4.21 5.08 9.50
N LEU A 16 -4.45 3.91 8.91
CA LEU A 16 -4.03 2.61 9.45
C LEU A 16 -2.63 2.19 9.02
N ILE A 17 -2.14 2.66 7.86
CA ILE A 17 -0.84 2.28 7.29
C ILE A 17 0.32 2.51 8.26
N PRO A 18 0.45 3.67 8.96
CA PRO A 18 1.56 3.88 9.89
C PRO A 18 1.55 2.86 11.05
N SER A 19 0.37 2.56 11.60
CA SER A 19 0.23 1.57 12.69
C SER A 19 0.61 0.17 12.23
N LEU A 20 0.17 -0.23 11.03
CA LEU A 20 0.58 -1.49 10.40
C LEU A 20 2.08 -1.57 10.20
N SER A 21 2.69 -0.52 9.67
CA SER A 21 4.13 -0.46 9.38
C SER A 21 4.96 -0.55 10.67
N LEU A 22 4.53 0.11 11.75
CA LEU A 22 5.22 0.06 13.04
C LEU A 22 5.22 -1.36 13.62
N ILE A 23 4.07 -2.04 13.64
CA ILE A 23 3.98 -3.38 14.21
C ILE A 23 4.74 -4.40 13.33
N ARG A 24 4.68 -4.27 12.01
CA ARG A 24 5.47 -5.10 11.10
C ARG A 24 6.96 -4.89 11.29
N GLY A 25 7.40 -3.63 11.36
CA GLY A 25 8.79 -3.26 11.62
C GLY A 25 9.29 -3.81 12.96
N PHE A 26 8.44 -3.80 13.99
CA PHE A 26 8.76 -4.40 15.29
C PHE A 26 9.08 -5.90 15.15
N PHE A 27 8.22 -6.70 14.51
CA PHE A 27 8.48 -8.13 14.30
C PHE A 27 9.70 -8.41 13.42
N GLN A 28 9.88 -7.62 12.36
CA GLN A 28 11.04 -7.71 11.48
C GLN A 28 12.35 -7.39 12.23
N GLY A 29 12.32 -6.41 13.12
CA GLY A 29 13.47 -6.07 13.99
C GLY A 29 13.86 -7.19 14.95
N TYR A 30 12.91 -8.03 15.36
CA TYR A 30 13.17 -9.25 16.11
C TYR A 30 13.54 -10.46 15.25
N ASN A 31 13.75 -10.25 13.95
CA ASN A 31 14.02 -11.30 12.96
C ASN A 31 12.87 -12.32 12.81
N GLU A 32 11.66 -11.95 13.22
CA GLU A 32 10.45 -12.74 13.04
C GLU A 32 9.67 -12.23 11.81
N MET A 33 9.98 -12.76 10.63
CA MET A 33 9.37 -12.36 9.37
C MET A 33 7.95 -12.93 9.17
N ALA A 34 7.65 -14.07 9.80
CA ALA A 34 6.40 -14.81 9.60
C ALA A 34 5.14 -13.99 9.92
N PRO A 35 5.01 -13.29 11.07
CA PRO A 35 3.81 -12.49 11.36
C PRO A 35 3.58 -11.37 10.33
N SER A 36 4.67 -10.74 9.87
CA SER A 36 4.62 -9.70 8.87
C SER A 36 4.10 -10.24 7.52
N ALA A 37 4.66 -11.35 7.04
CA ALA A 37 4.26 -11.98 5.79
C ALA A 37 2.80 -12.48 5.82
N ILE A 38 2.40 -13.18 6.91
CA ILE A 38 1.03 -13.67 7.08
C ILE A 38 0.04 -12.51 7.13
N SER A 39 0.38 -11.41 7.82
CA SER A 39 -0.51 -10.25 7.88
C SER A 39 -0.70 -9.60 6.51
N GLN A 40 0.35 -9.52 5.68
CA GLN A 40 0.26 -9.03 4.31
C GLN A 40 -0.61 -9.93 3.44
N PHE A 41 -0.43 -11.24 3.58
CA PHE A 41 -1.24 -12.20 2.84
C PHE A 41 -2.72 -12.07 3.19
N ILE A 42 -3.08 -12.06 4.47
CA ILE A 42 -4.46 -11.89 4.94
C ILE A 42 -5.04 -10.54 4.52
N GLU A 43 -4.25 -9.46 4.59
CA GLU A 43 -4.64 -8.15 4.09
C GLU A 43 -5.03 -8.20 2.61
N GLN A 44 -4.22 -8.86 1.77
CA GLN A 44 -4.51 -8.96 0.34
C GLN A 44 -5.73 -9.84 0.05
N VAL A 45 -5.85 -10.98 0.73
CA VAL A 45 -7.01 -11.87 0.59
C VAL A 45 -8.30 -11.12 0.98
N ALA A 46 -8.32 -10.46 2.13
CA ALA A 46 -9.48 -9.70 2.59
C ALA A 46 -9.84 -8.55 1.62
N ARG A 47 -8.83 -7.83 1.11
CA ARG A 47 -9.01 -6.77 0.11
C ARG A 47 -9.64 -7.31 -1.17
N ILE A 48 -9.09 -8.39 -1.73
CA ILE A 48 -9.58 -8.99 -2.98
C ILE A 48 -10.99 -9.52 -2.80
N LEU A 49 -11.26 -10.26 -1.73
CA LEU A 49 -12.59 -10.81 -1.46
C LEU A 49 -13.64 -9.69 -1.33
N TYR A 50 -13.35 -8.66 -0.53
CA TYR A 50 -14.27 -7.54 -0.39
C TYR A 50 -14.49 -6.81 -1.72
N MET A 51 -13.43 -6.54 -2.47
CA MET A 51 -13.50 -5.88 -3.77
C MET A 51 -14.38 -6.67 -4.74
N LEU A 52 -14.16 -7.98 -4.85
CA LEU A 52 -14.93 -8.84 -5.76
C LEU A 52 -16.42 -8.91 -5.36
N VAL A 53 -16.69 -9.15 -4.07
CA VAL A 53 -18.06 -9.26 -3.57
C VAL A 53 -18.83 -7.96 -3.75
N MET A 54 -18.24 -6.82 -3.39
CA MET A 54 -18.91 -5.53 -3.49
C MET A 54 -19.09 -5.08 -4.94
N THR A 55 -18.05 -5.28 -5.77
CA THR A 55 -18.18 -4.97 -7.21
C THR A 55 -19.24 -5.82 -7.88
N TYR A 56 -19.28 -7.11 -7.60
CA TYR A 56 -20.31 -8.01 -8.12
C TYR A 56 -21.71 -7.58 -7.65
N ALA A 57 -21.88 -7.31 -6.36
CA ALA A 57 -23.18 -6.89 -5.81
C ALA A 57 -23.67 -5.59 -6.43
N ILE A 58 -22.79 -4.59 -6.62
CA ILE A 58 -23.17 -3.30 -7.20
C ILE A 58 -23.46 -3.43 -8.69
N MET A 59 -22.71 -4.24 -9.42
CA MET A 59 -22.87 -4.38 -10.86
C MET A 59 -24.05 -5.27 -11.24
N VAL A 60 -24.35 -6.30 -10.45
CA VAL A 60 -25.42 -7.28 -10.77
C VAL A 60 -26.74 -6.93 -10.07
N ALA A 61 -26.70 -6.57 -8.78
CA ALA A 61 -27.90 -6.25 -7.98
C ALA A 61 -28.22 -4.75 -7.93
N GLY A 62 -27.25 -3.89 -8.26
CA GLY A 62 -27.42 -2.44 -8.36
C GLY A 62 -27.64 -1.97 -9.80
N ASN A 63 -28.00 -0.70 -9.96
CA ASN A 63 -28.29 -0.08 -11.27
C ASN A 63 -27.04 0.19 -12.13
N HIS A 64 -26.01 -0.68 -12.12
CA HIS A 64 -24.75 -0.52 -12.87
C HIS A 64 -24.03 0.81 -12.52
N ASP A 65 -24.04 1.19 -11.25
CA ASP A 65 -23.39 2.42 -10.78
C ASP A 65 -21.86 2.20 -10.66
N TYR A 66 -21.16 2.49 -11.76
CA TYR A 66 -19.69 2.37 -11.85
C TYR A 66 -18.95 3.21 -10.81
N LEU A 67 -19.49 4.38 -10.44
CA LEU A 67 -18.83 5.26 -9.47
C LEU A 67 -18.83 4.64 -8.08
N ASN A 68 -19.96 4.09 -7.64
CA ASN A 68 -20.04 3.39 -6.38
C ASN A 68 -19.17 2.12 -6.35
N ALA A 69 -19.11 1.38 -7.47
CA ALA A 69 -18.20 0.23 -7.57
C ALA A 69 -16.74 0.63 -7.39
N VAL A 70 -16.30 1.75 -7.98
CA VAL A 70 -14.94 2.27 -7.82
C VAL A 70 -14.68 2.74 -6.38
N VAL A 71 -15.63 3.43 -5.74
CA VAL A 71 -15.51 3.85 -4.33
C VAL A 71 -15.33 2.65 -3.40
N HIS A 72 -16.16 1.61 -3.57
CA HIS A 72 -16.07 0.39 -2.76
C HIS A 72 -14.81 -0.43 -3.04
N SER A 73 -14.35 -0.49 -4.29
CA SER A 73 -13.08 -1.14 -4.61
C SER A 73 -11.88 -0.41 -3.98
N THR A 74 -11.94 0.92 -3.89
CA THR A 74 -10.90 1.70 -3.19
C THR A 74 -10.98 1.51 -1.67
N PHE A 75 -12.21 1.46 -1.12
CA PHE A 75 -12.45 1.20 0.30
C PHE A 75 -12.02 -0.21 0.73
N ALA A 76 -11.92 -1.15 -0.21
CA ALA A 76 -11.39 -2.49 0.05
C ALA A 76 -9.99 -2.47 0.69
N ALA A 77 -9.18 -1.44 0.40
CA ALA A 77 -7.87 -1.26 1.03
C ALA A 77 -7.98 -1.04 2.55
N PHE A 78 -9.00 -0.31 3.00
CA PHE A 78 -9.26 -0.13 4.43
C PHE A 78 -9.65 -1.45 5.11
N ILE A 79 -10.54 -2.22 4.48
CA ILE A 79 -10.96 -3.52 5.01
C ILE A 79 -9.76 -4.46 5.11
N GLY A 80 -8.93 -4.55 4.06
CA GLY A 80 -7.69 -5.32 4.10
C GLY A 80 -6.77 -4.90 5.25
N ALA A 81 -6.54 -3.59 5.41
CA ALA A 81 -5.71 -3.03 6.47
C ALA A 81 -6.24 -3.38 7.88
N VAL A 82 -7.56 -3.33 8.10
CA VAL A 82 -8.19 -3.73 9.38
C VAL A 82 -7.92 -5.20 9.70
N PHE A 83 -8.10 -6.11 8.72
CA PHE A 83 -7.81 -7.53 8.93
C PHE A 83 -6.32 -7.79 9.19
N GLY A 84 -5.43 -7.15 8.41
CA GLY A 84 -3.99 -7.25 8.61
C GLY A 84 -3.55 -6.75 9.99
N LEU A 85 -4.07 -5.59 10.41
CA LEU A 85 -3.80 -5.01 11.73
C LEU A 85 -4.34 -5.89 12.85
N GLY A 86 -5.58 -6.38 12.71
CA GLY A 86 -6.20 -7.26 13.69
C GLY A 86 -5.37 -8.51 13.96
N LEU A 87 -4.87 -9.16 12.89
CA LEU A 87 -4.01 -10.32 13.00
C LEU A 87 -2.69 -9.98 13.71
N LEU A 88 -2.05 -8.87 13.35
CA LEU A 88 -0.81 -8.44 13.99
C LEU A 88 -0.99 -8.13 15.47
N VAL A 89 -2.09 -7.48 15.85
CA VAL A 89 -2.40 -7.19 17.26
C VAL A 89 -2.62 -8.48 18.03
N VAL A 90 -3.36 -9.44 17.48
CA VAL A 90 -3.56 -10.76 18.12
C VAL A 90 -2.22 -11.47 18.30
N TYR A 91 -1.35 -11.42 17.29
CA TYR A 91 -0.01 -12.03 17.36
C TYR A 91 0.86 -11.33 18.42
N PHE A 92 0.83 -10.00 18.46
CA PHE A 92 1.55 -9.20 19.44
C PHE A 92 1.10 -9.52 20.88
N VAL A 93 -0.21 -9.57 21.14
CA VAL A 93 -0.76 -9.91 22.46
C VAL A 93 -0.36 -11.33 22.89
N ARG A 94 -0.36 -12.29 21.96
CA ARG A 94 0.07 -13.65 22.27
C ARG A 94 1.57 -13.77 22.57
N GLN A 95 2.39 -12.96 21.94
CA GLN A 95 3.84 -12.96 22.19
C GLN A 95 4.28 -12.08 23.35
N LYS A 96 3.38 -11.22 23.86
CA LYS A 96 3.70 -10.31 24.96
C LYS A 96 4.37 -10.99 26.17
N PRO A 97 3.89 -12.13 26.71
CA PRO A 97 4.54 -12.77 27.87
C PRO A 97 5.98 -13.21 27.57
N ARG A 98 6.30 -13.64 26.34
CA ARG A 98 7.65 -13.97 25.92
C ARG A 98 8.54 -12.72 25.82
N LEU A 99 7.99 -11.64 25.29
CA LEU A 99 8.70 -10.35 25.21
C LEU A 99 9.00 -9.79 26.59
N ASP A 100 8.05 -9.87 27.51
CA ASP A 100 8.23 -9.41 28.90
C ASP A 100 9.34 -10.20 29.62
N THR A 101 9.45 -11.50 29.37
CA THR A 101 10.55 -12.33 29.93
C THR A 101 11.90 -11.96 29.34
N LEU A 102 11.99 -11.63 28.04
CA LEU A 102 13.22 -11.17 27.40
C LEU A 102 13.67 -9.82 27.97
N VAL A 103 12.73 -8.90 28.16
CA VAL A 103 13.00 -7.61 28.80
C VAL A 103 13.51 -7.78 30.23
N ALA A 104 12.87 -8.66 31.02
CA ALA A 104 13.27 -8.94 32.41
C ALA A 104 14.67 -9.60 32.49
N GLN A 105 15.06 -10.38 31.50
CA GLN A 105 16.38 -11.02 31.42
C GLN A 105 17.47 -10.10 30.85
N SER A 106 17.10 -8.99 30.24
CA SER A 106 18.04 -7.99 29.71
C SER A 106 18.78 -7.30 30.86
N LYS A 107 20.03 -7.70 31.09
CA LYS A 107 20.90 -7.14 32.15
C LYS A 107 21.46 -5.76 31.82
N GLN A 108 21.37 -5.30 30.59
CA GLN A 108 21.85 -4.01 30.14
C GLN A 108 20.73 -3.28 29.40
N ALA A 109 20.02 -2.44 30.13
CA ALA A 109 19.22 -1.40 29.49
C ALA A 109 20.20 -0.43 28.80
N LEU A 110 20.31 -0.53 27.48
CA LEU A 110 20.98 0.49 26.69
C LEU A 110 20.21 1.80 26.90
N ASN A 111 20.87 2.77 27.54
CA ASN A 111 20.29 4.07 27.82
C ASN A 111 20.33 4.92 26.54
N ILE A 112 19.61 4.47 25.50
CA ILE A 112 19.55 5.14 24.20
C ILE A 112 18.36 6.10 24.26
N SER A 113 18.61 7.35 23.95
CA SER A 113 17.54 8.36 23.87
C SER A 113 16.60 8.06 22.70
N VAL A 114 15.29 8.28 22.90
CA VAL A 114 14.29 8.16 21.82
C VAL A 114 14.67 9.04 20.62
N ASN A 115 15.25 10.21 20.87
CA ASN A 115 15.69 11.12 19.79
C ASN A 115 16.84 10.53 18.96
N GLU A 116 17.78 9.81 19.58
CA GLU A 116 18.87 9.12 18.85
C GLU A 116 18.29 8.04 17.93
N ILE A 117 17.33 7.24 18.44
CA ILE A 117 16.63 6.22 17.63
C ILE A 117 15.90 6.88 16.44
N LEU A 118 15.18 7.97 16.67
CA LEU A 118 14.46 8.67 15.60
C LEU A 118 15.40 9.24 14.53
N VAL A 119 16.53 9.81 14.94
CA VAL A 119 17.55 10.33 14.01
C VAL A 119 18.17 9.20 13.19
N ASP A 120 18.47 8.07 13.79
CA ASP A 120 19.04 6.92 13.09
C ASP A 120 18.03 6.31 12.11
N VAL A 121 16.77 6.17 12.50
CA VAL A 121 15.69 5.73 11.61
C VAL A 121 15.53 6.70 10.44
N ALA A 122 15.50 8.02 10.70
CA ALA A 122 15.40 9.03 9.66
C ALA A 122 16.58 8.95 8.69
N ARG A 123 17.81 8.84 9.21
CA ARG A 123 19.01 8.73 8.39
C ARG A 123 18.99 7.50 7.48
N GLN A 124 18.52 6.36 7.99
CA GLN A 124 18.39 5.13 7.20
C GLN A 124 17.23 5.19 6.20
N ALA A 125 16.14 5.88 6.52
CA ALA A 125 14.97 6.01 5.64
C ALA A 125 15.24 6.92 4.42
N ILE A 126 16.08 7.96 4.56
CA ILE A 126 16.35 8.95 3.49
C ILE A 126 16.74 8.31 2.15
N PRO A 127 17.72 7.39 2.07
CA PRO A 127 18.10 6.76 0.79
C PRO A 127 16.92 6.01 0.13
N PHE A 128 16.10 5.30 0.92
CA PHE A 128 14.93 4.57 0.40
C PHE A 128 13.87 5.52 -0.10
N ILE A 129 13.59 6.62 0.64
CA ILE A 129 12.64 7.65 0.22
C ILE A 129 13.08 8.30 -1.09
N ILE A 130 14.37 8.61 -1.26
CA ILE A 130 14.91 9.18 -2.50
C ILE A 130 14.73 8.18 -3.66
N MET A 131 15.06 6.91 -3.44
CA MET A 131 14.94 5.87 -4.45
C MET A 131 13.49 5.68 -4.91
N ASP A 132 12.55 5.53 -3.98
CA ASP A 132 11.11 5.38 -4.29
C ASP A 132 10.53 6.65 -4.94
N SER A 133 10.97 7.84 -4.48
CA SER A 133 10.54 9.12 -5.07
C SER A 133 11.03 9.26 -6.50
N THR A 134 12.23 8.79 -6.81
CA THR A 134 12.78 8.82 -8.17
C THR A 134 11.93 8.02 -9.16
N ILE A 135 11.46 6.85 -8.76
CA ILE A 135 10.56 6.03 -9.58
C ILE A 135 9.25 6.78 -9.85
N ASN A 136 8.66 7.40 -8.82
CA ASN A 136 7.42 8.16 -8.99
C ASN A 136 7.61 9.40 -9.88
N ILE A 137 8.75 10.10 -9.76
CA ILE A 137 9.09 11.23 -10.64
C ILE A 137 9.20 10.76 -12.10
N TYR A 138 9.79 9.57 -12.32
CA TYR A 138 9.87 8.99 -13.65
C TYR A 138 8.48 8.78 -14.27
N TYR A 139 7.54 8.23 -13.52
CA TYR A 139 6.15 8.08 -13.98
C TYR A 139 5.47 9.41 -14.31
N ILE A 140 5.73 10.45 -13.52
CA ILE A 140 5.21 11.79 -13.78
C ILE A 140 5.80 12.34 -15.09
N VAL A 141 7.10 12.22 -15.30
CA VAL A 141 7.76 12.65 -16.55
C VAL A 141 7.19 11.89 -17.74
N ASP A 142 7.04 10.58 -17.66
CA ASP A 142 6.44 9.76 -18.73
C ASP A 142 5.02 10.22 -19.05
N GLN A 143 4.20 10.49 -18.05
CA GLN A 143 2.83 10.96 -18.24
C GLN A 143 2.77 12.31 -18.96
N TYR A 144 3.65 13.25 -18.60
CA TYR A 144 3.67 14.57 -19.21
C TYR A 144 4.32 14.60 -20.59
N THR A 145 5.23 13.68 -20.88
CA THR A 145 5.95 13.64 -22.19
C THR A 145 5.24 12.76 -23.22
N PHE A 146 4.56 11.69 -22.78
CA PHE A 146 3.91 10.74 -23.70
C PHE A 146 2.84 11.40 -24.59
N ASN A 147 1.90 12.14 -23.99
CA ASN A 147 0.80 12.75 -24.72
C ASN A 147 1.24 13.77 -25.80
N PRO A 148 2.12 14.75 -25.51
CA PRO A 148 2.58 15.69 -26.55
C PRO A 148 3.46 15.01 -27.60
N MET A 149 4.27 14.01 -27.26
CA MET A 149 5.06 13.28 -28.24
C MET A 149 4.18 12.48 -29.19
N MET A 150 3.20 11.74 -28.68
CA MET A 150 2.28 10.98 -29.53
C MET A 150 1.47 11.88 -30.45
N LYS A 151 1.01 13.05 -30.00
CA LYS A 151 0.31 14.03 -30.83
C LYS A 151 1.19 14.65 -31.92
N ALA A 152 2.49 14.77 -31.65
CA ALA A 152 3.43 15.31 -32.63
C ALA A 152 3.70 14.36 -33.81
N PHE A 153 3.65 13.05 -33.57
CA PHE A 153 3.97 12.02 -34.58
C PHE A 153 2.75 11.33 -35.17
N TYR A 154 1.63 11.33 -34.48
CA TYR A 154 0.43 10.60 -34.89
C TYR A 154 -0.82 11.48 -34.75
N LEU A 155 -1.70 11.43 -35.75
CA LEU A 155 -3.04 12.03 -35.71
C LEU A 155 -3.97 11.13 -34.86
N VAL A 156 -3.89 11.24 -33.54
CA VAL A 156 -4.60 10.37 -32.60
C VAL A 156 -5.59 11.21 -31.80
N SER A 157 -6.79 10.69 -31.54
CA SER A 157 -7.77 11.35 -30.69
C SER A 157 -7.38 11.23 -29.19
N GLU A 158 -7.88 12.13 -28.35
CA GLU A 158 -7.65 12.12 -26.89
C GLU A 158 -7.99 10.77 -26.25
N ASP A 159 -9.14 10.17 -26.61
CA ASP A 159 -9.56 8.86 -26.07
C ASP A 159 -8.62 7.72 -26.47
N GLN A 160 -8.01 7.79 -27.63
CA GLN A 160 -7.01 6.80 -28.09
C GLN A 160 -5.68 6.99 -27.35
N LEU A 161 -5.27 8.22 -27.11
CA LEU A 161 -4.08 8.56 -26.32
C LEU A 161 -4.16 7.99 -24.91
N ASP A 162 -5.28 8.20 -24.23
CA ASP A 162 -5.49 7.69 -22.87
C ASP A 162 -5.47 6.15 -22.83
N ARG A 163 -6.02 5.49 -23.86
CA ARG A 163 -5.94 4.03 -23.98
C ARG A 163 -4.52 3.54 -24.23
N PHE A 164 -3.76 4.19 -25.11
CA PHE A 164 -2.37 3.82 -25.37
C PHE A 164 -1.49 4.05 -24.15
N TYR A 165 -1.69 5.16 -23.43
CA TYR A 165 -0.97 5.41 -22.19
C TYR A 165 -1.31 4.38 -21.11
N ALA A 166 -2.59 4.02 -20.94
CA ALA A 166 -3.02 3.00 -20.00
C ALA A 166 -2.42 1.62 -20.33
N LEU A 167 -2.29 1.28 -21.61
CA LEU A 167 -1.62 0.04 -22.03
C LEU A 167 -0.12 0.09 -21.77
N PHE A 168 0.54 1.20 -22.10
CA PHE A 168 1.98 1.37 -21.91
C PHE A 168 2.35 1.42 -20.42
N ALA A 169 1.80 2.38 -19.68
CA ALA A 169 2.14 2.58 -18.26
C ALA A 169 1.51 1.55 -17.32
N GLY A 170 0.30 1.07 -17.63
CA GLY A 170 -0.42 0.14 -16.76
C GLY A 170 0.00 -1.33 -16.94
N ASN A 171 0.00 -1.82 -18.18
CA ASN A 171 0.22 -3.24 -18.44
C ASN A 171 1.70 -3.60 -18.54
N ALA A 172 2.53 -2.75 -19.16
CA ALA A 172 3.97 -2.99 -19.23
C ALA A 172 4.60 -3.02 -17.82
N ASN A 173 4.23 -2.10 -16.96
CA ASN A 173 4.68 -2.07 -15.57
C ASN A 173 4.28 -3.32 -14.77
N LYS A 174 3.06 -3.81 -14.94
CA LYS A 174 2.62 -5.04 -14.26
C LYS A 174 3.44 -6.24 -14.70
N LEU A 175 3.78 -6.34 -16.00
CA LEU A 175 4.63 -7.43 -16.50
C LEU A 175 6.05 -7.32 -15.97
N ILE A 176 6.62 -6.12 -15.92
CA ILE A 176 7.96 -5.89 -15.36
C ILE A 176 7.98 -6.25 -13.87
N MET A 177 6.98 -5.82 -13.10
CA MET A 177 6.89 -6.12 -11.67
C MET A 177 6.79 -7.62 -11.37
N ILE A 178 6.12 -8.42 -12.23
CA ILE A 178 6.04 -9.88 -12.07
C ILE A 178 7.43 -10.52 -12.27
N ILE A 179 8.26 -9.96 -13.16
CA ILE A 179 9.59 -10.52 -13.46
C ILE A 179 10.61 -10.12 -12.38
N VAL A 180 10.46 -8.93 -11.78
CA VAL A 180 11.43 -8.36 -10.84
C VAL A 180 11.12 -8.73 -9.38
N SER A 181 9.90 -9.15 -9.03
CA SER A 181 9.52 -9.57 -7.68
C SER A 181 9.80 -11.05 -7.43
#